data_2e1e4b1c54346774c812a0bf29b82b91
#
_entry.id   2e1e4b1c54346774c812a0bf29b82b91
#
_cell.length_a   1.000
_cell.length_b   1.000
_cell.length_c   1.000
_cell.angle_alpha   90.00
_cell.angle_beta   90.00
_cell.angle_gamma   90.00
#
_symmetry.space_group_name_H-M   'P 1'
#
loop_
_entity.id
_entity.type
_entity.pdbx_description
1 polymer ?
#
loop_
_entity_poly.entity_id
_entity_poly.type
_entity_poly.pdbx_seq_one_letter_code
_entity_poly.pdbx_strand_id
1 'polypeptide(L)'
;VRGAADDAAERSLANREFHRALYVDCGNPLLGRLLDGVRDQAALVSAVAWAADPSWAREATEHEQILRLALAGDQDGAARALHDHIESFVSRAFPGEGELQ
;
A
#
# COMPACT_ATOMS: atom_id res chain seq x y z
N VAL A 1 -4.58 14.86 23.45
CA VAL A 1 -3.37 14.54 22.68
C VAL A 1 -3.42 13.08 22.26
N ARG A 2 -3.21 12.83 21.02
CA ARG A 2 -3.24 11.48 20.46
C ARG A 2 -1.94 10.76 20.76
N GLY A 3 -2.04 9.49 21.16
CA GLY A 3 -0.88 8.66 21.39
C GLY A 3 -0.29 8.11 20.09
N ALA A 4 0.96 7.64 20.16
CA ALA A 4 1.64 7.05 19.00
C ALA A 4 0.89 5.84 18.43
N ALA A 5 0.25 5.04 19.31
CA ALA A 5 -0.54 3.88 18.88
C ALA A 5 -1.77 4.29 18.07
N ASP A 6 -2.43 5.40 18.45
CA ASP A 6 -3.59 5.91 17.73
C ASP A 6 -3.18 6.42 16.34
N ASP A 7 -2.04 7.11 16.26
CA ASP A 7 -1.52 7.60 14.98
C ASP A 7 -1.12 6.45 14.07
N ALA A 8 -0.52 5.39 14.63
CA ALA A 8 -0.17 4.20 13.86
C ALA A 8 -1.40 3.49 13.30
N ALA A 9 -2.46 3.38 14.13
CA ALA A 9 -3.72 2.76 13.68
C ALA A 9 -4.35 3.57 12.55
N GLU A 10 -4.36 4.90 12.66
CA GLU A 10 -4.90 5.74 11.60
C GLU A 10 -4.11 5.62 10.31
N ARG A 11 -2.78 5.58 10.40
CA ARG A 11 -1.94 5.41 9.22
C ARG A 11 -2.19 4.08 8.53
N SER A 12 -2.34 3.00 9.30
CA SER A 12 -2.64 1.68 8.75
C SER A 12 -4.00 1.66 8.05
N LEU A 13 -5.02 2.28 8.68
CA LEU A 13 -6.35 2.36 8.10
C LEU A 13 -6.34 3.19 6.82
N ALA A 14 -5.68 4.33 6.82
CA ALA A 14 -5.58 5.20 5.66
C ALA A 14 -4.88 4.49 4.51
N ASN A 15 -3.82 3.74 4.79
CA ASN A 15 -3.10 2.97 3.79
C ASN A 15 -4.01 1.90 3.16
N ARG A 16 -4.75 1.17 3.99
CA ARG A 16 -5.69 0.16 3.52
C ARG A 16 -6.77 0.77 2.63
N GLU A 17 -7.36 1.89 3.07
CA GLU A 17 -8.41 2.56 2.31
C GLU A 17 -7.91 3.09 0.97
N PHE A 18 -6.69 3.62 0.94
CA PHE A 18 -6.09 4.08 -0.31
C PHE A 18 -6.00 2.94 -1.32
N HIS A 19 -5.42 1.80 -0.90
CA HIS A 19 -5.25 0.66 -1.80
C HIS A 19 -6.60 0.09 -2.23
N ARG A 20 -7.57 0.03 -1.31
CA ARG A 20 -8.91 -0.45 -1.62
C ARG A 20 -9.60 0.42 -2.67
N ALA A 21 -9.43 1.73 -2.56
CA ALA A 21 -10.04 2.67 -3.50
C ALA A 21 -9.57 2.44 -4.94
N LEU A 22 -8.37 1.89 -5.12
CA LEU A 22 -7.82 1.63 -6.45
C LEU A 22 -8.54 0.49 -7.18
N TYR A 23 -9.19 -0.44 -6.46
CA TYR A 23 -9.80 -1.61 -7.09
C TYR A 23 -11.28 -1.80 -6.76
N VAL A 24 -11.85 -1.01 -5.85
CA VAL A 24 -13.23 -1.24 -5.35
C VAL A 24 -14.27 -1.25 -6.47
N ASP A 25 -14.04 -0.46 -7.50
CA ASP A 25 -14.95 -0.35 -8.65
C ASP A 25 -14.42 -1.08 -9.88
N CYS A 26 -13.65 -2.14 -9.70
CA CYS A 26 -13.03 -2.86 -10.83
C CYS A 26 -14.04 -3.63 -11.69
N GLY A 27 -15.29 -3.71 -11.27
CA GLY A 27 -16.33 -4.41 -12.03
C GLY A 27 -16.34 -5.92 -11.86
N ASN A 28 -15.51 -6.45 -10.97
CA ASN A 28 -15.42 -7.88 -10.69
C ASN A 28 -15.53 -8.11 -9.19
N PRO A 29 -16.74 -8.44 -8.67
CA PRO A 29 -16.94 -8.61 -7.22
C PRO A 29 -16.08 -9.72 -6.60
N LEU A 30 -15.81 -10.80 -7.33
CA LEU A 30 -14.95 -11.87 -6.81
C LEU A 30 -13.53 -11.38 -6.62
N LEU A 31 -13.00 -10.69 -7.63
CA LEU A 31 -11.65 -10.12 -7.53
C LEU A 31 -11.57 -9.12 -6.38
N GLY A 32 -12.59 -8.28 -6.23
CA GLY A 32 -12.65 -7.32 -5.13
C GLY A 32 -12.55 -7.99 -3.77
N ARG A 33 -13.30 -9.08 -3.57
CA ARG A 33 -13.27 -9.82 -2.29
C ARG A 33 -11.91 -10.47 -2.04
N LEU A 34 -11.29 -11.02 -3.08
CA LEU A 34 -9.96 -11.62 -2.94
C LEU A 34 -8.93 -10.55 -2.58
N LEU A 35 -8.99 -9.39 -3.22
CA LEU A 35 -8.07 -8.29 -2.93
C LEU A 35 -8.30 -7.71 -1.54
N ASP A 36 -9.55 -7.63 -1.07
CA ASP A 36 -9.85 -7.21 0.31
C ASP A 36 -9.16 -8.13 1.32
N GLY A 37 -9.22 -9.45 1.10
CA GLY A 37 -8.54 -10.42 1.97
C GLY A 37 -7.03 -10.23 1.98
N VAL A 38 -6.44 -10.03 0.80
CA VAL A 38 -5.00 -9.79 0.67
C VAL A 38 -4.62 -8.46 1.36
N ARG A 39 -5.44 -7.41 1.19
CA ARG A 39 -5.19 -6.12 1.81
C ARG A 39 -5.26 -6.17 3.33
N ASP A 40 -6.17 -6.98 3.88
CA ASP A 40 -6.24 -7.16 5.34
C ASP A 40 -4.95 -7.77 5.88
N GLN A 41 -4.42 -8.78 5.19
CA GLN A 41 -3.14 -9.39 5.56
C GLN A 41 -1.97 -8.42 5.37
N ALA A 42 -1.99 -7.67 4.27
CA ALA A 42 -0.94 -6.69 3.97
C ALA A 42 -0.92 -5.56 5.01
N ALA A 43 -2.08 -5.16 5.52
CA ALA A 43 -2.15 -4.15 6.57
C ALA A 43 -1.44 -4.60 7.83
N LEU A 44 -1.57 -5.87 8.20
CA LEU A 44 -0.87 -6.44 9.34
C LEU A 44 0.64 -6.44 9.13
N VAL A 45 1.08 -6.85 7.94
CA VAL A 45 2.50 -6.84 7.57
C VAL A 45 3.06 -5.42 7.61
N SER A 46 2.31 -4.44 7.08
CA SER A 46 2.74 -3.04 7.10
C SER A 46 2.90 -2.52 8.53
N ALA A 47 1.97 -2.86 9.42
CA ALA A 47 2.05 -2.41 10.80
C ALA A 47 3.33 -2.94 11.48
N VAL A 48 3.68 -4.20 11.24
CA VAL A 48 4.90 -4.80 11.78
C VAL A 48 6.14 -4.15 11.15
N ALA A 49 6.15 -3.98 9.83
CA ALA A 49 7.29 -3.41 9.11
C ALA A 49 7.54 -1.96 9.55
N TRP A 50 6.48 -1.16 9.73
CA TRP A 50 6.61 0.24 10.13
C TRP A 50 7.08 0.38 11.57
N ALA A 51 6.86 -0.61 12.42
CA ALA A 51 7.40 -0.60 13.78
C ALA A 51 8.93 -0.73 13.77
N ALA A 52 9.47 -1.47 12.79
CA ALA A 52 10.90 -1.66 12.64
C ALA A 52 11.57 -0.54 11.82
N ASP A 53 10.87 -0.09 10.75
CA ASP A 53 11.37 0.95 9.84
C ASP A 53 10.17 1.82 9.43
N PRO A 54 10.02 3.02 10.00
CA PRO A 54 8.85 3.86 9.76
C PRO A 54 8.89 4.54 8.39
N SER A 55 8.73 3.76 7.33
CA SER A 55 8.77 4.24 5.94
C SER A 55 7.45 4.84 5.46
N TRP A 56 6.47 5.03 6.35
CA TRP A 56 5.13 5.48 5.98
C TRP A 56 5.13 6.84 5.27
N ALA A 57 6.06 7.73 5.58
CA ALA A 57 6.14 9.04 4.92
C ALA A 57 6.55 8.91 3.46
N ARG A 58 7.50 8.01 3.17
CA ARG A 58 7.92 7.71 1.80
C ARG A 58 6.78 7.09 1.03
N GLU A 59 6.06 6.16 1.66
CA GLU A 59 4.92 5.49 1.02
C GLU A 59 3.80 6.47 0.73
N ALA A 60 3.57 7.44 1.60
CA ALA A 60 2.57 8.50 1.36
C ALA A 60 2.93 9.32 0.12
N THR A 61 4.21 9.62 -0.08
CA THR A 61 4.67 10.31 -1.29
C THR A 61 4.44 9.47 -2.53
N GLU A 62 4.69 8.16 -2.44
CA GLU A 62 4.43 7.22 -3.53
C GLU A 62 2.92 7.16 -3.84
N HIS A 63 2.07 7.16 -2.82
CA HIS A 63 0.61 7.20 -3.00
C HIS A 63 0.18 8.46 -3.74
N GLU A 64 0.75 9.62 -3.39
CA GLU A 64 0.45 10.87 -4.07
C GLU A 64 0.79 10.81 -5.55
N GLN A 65 1.93 10.20 -5.89
CA GLN A 65 2.35 10.04 -7.27
C GLN A 65 1.37 9.16 -8.04
N ILE A 66 0.96 8.03 -7.46
CA ILE A 66 -0.02 7.13 -8.07
C ILE A 66 -1.32 7.87 -8.33
N LEU A 67 -1.80 8.61 -7.33
CA LEU A 67 -3.05 9.36 -7.43
C LEU A 67 -2.95 10.42 -8.52
N ARG A 68 -1.84 11.15 -8.58
CA ARG A 68 -1.64 12.19 -9.59
C ARG A 68 -1.70 11.62 -11.00
N LEU A 69 -1.06 10.48 -11.23
CA LEU A 69 -1.08 9.81 -12.52
C LEU A 69 -2.48 9.32 -12.88
N ALA A 70 -3.18 8.75 -11.90
CA ALA A 70 -4.55 8.27 -12.10
C ALA A 70 -5.50 9.42 -12.46
N LEU A 71 -5.39 10.55 -11.76
CA LEU A 71 -6.23 11.72 -12.02
C LEU A 71 -5.92 12.37 -13.37
N ALA A 72 -4.68 12.23 -13.83
CA ALA A 72 -4.29 12.73 -15.16
C ALA A 72 -4.74 11.80 -16.29
N GLY A 73 -5.32 10.65 -15.97
CA GLY A 73 -5.75 9.68 -16.96
C GLY A 73 -4.61 8.80 -17.51
N ASP A 74 -3.43 8.87 -16.91
CA ASP A 74 -2.28 8.05 -17.31
C ASP A 74 -2.37 6.69 -16.65
N GLN A 75 -3.17 5.79 -17.23
CA GLN A 75 -3.44 4.47 -16.67
C GLN A 75 -2.17 3.61 -16.58
N ASP A 76 -1.38 3.61 -17.64
CA ASP A 76 -0.15 2.83 -17.68
C ASP A 76 0.87 3.35 -16.67
N GLY A 77 1.01 4.66 -16.57
CA GLY A 77 1.90 5.27 -15.57
C GLY A 77 1.47 4.99 -14.15
N ALA A 78 0.15 5.08 -13.87
CA ALA A 78 -0.39 4.78 -12.56
C ALA A 78 -0.17 3.32 -12.18
N ALA A 79 -0.41 2.39 -13.11
CA ALA A 79 -0.20 0.96 -12.88
C ALA A 79 1.27 0.65 -12.59
N ARG A 80 2.18 1.27 -13.35
CA ARG A 80 3.62 1.09 -13.16
C ARG A 80 4.06 1.65 -11.82
N ALA A 81 3.57 2.83 -11.45
CA ALA A 81 3.90 3.45 -10.17
C ALA A 81 3.40 2.61 -9.00
N LEU A 82 2.20 2.01 -9.12
CA LEU A 82 1.67 1.12 -8.10
C LEU A 82 2.51 -0.15 -7.99
N HIS A 83 2.89 -0.73 -9.11
CA HIS A 83 3.75 -1.92 -9.13
C HIS A 83 5.08 -1.63 -8.42
N ASP A 84 5.71 -0.53 -8.77
CA ASP A 84 7.00 -0.15 -8.19
C ASP A 84 6.88 0.13 -6.69
N HIS A 85 5.77 0.75 -6.28
CA HIS A 85 5.47 1.03 -4.88
C HIS A 85 5.39 -0.27 -4.07
N ILE A 86 4.64 -1.25 -4.57
CA ILE A 86 4.48 -2.54 -3.89
C ILE A 86 5.81 -3.29 -3.85
N GLU A 87 6.54 -3.35 -4.95
CA GLU A 87 7.85 -4.02 -4.99
C GLU A 87 8.85 -3.37 -4.05
N SER A 88 8.86 -2.05 -3.99
CA SER A 88 9.75 -1.31 -3.11
C SER A 88 9.44 -1.63 -1.64
N PHE A 89 8.15 -1.70 -1.28
CA PHE A 89 7.75 -2.07 0.07
C PHE A 89 8.19 -3.50 0.41
N VAL A 90 7.94 -4.44 -0.50
CA VAL A 90 8.31 -5.85 -0.28
C VAL A 90 9.82 -5.98 -0.08
N SER A 91 10.61 -5.29 -0.88
CA SER A 91 12.08 -5.32 -0.76
C SER A 91 12.55 -4.77 0.59
N ARG A 92 11.89 -3.74 1.10
CA ARG A 92 12.24 -3.18 2.41
C ARG A 92 11.78 -4.06 3.57
N ALA A 93 10.59 -4.62 3.46
CA ALA A 93 10.00 -5.45 4.52
C ALA A 93 10.63 -6.84 4.60
N PHE A 94 11.09 -7.37 3.47
CA PHE A 94 11.64 -8.72 3.38
C PHE A 94 12.96 -8.71 2.59
N PRO A 95 14.02 -8.08 3.13
CA PRO A 95 15.25 -7.86 2.35
C PRO A 95 15.98 -9.15 1.95
N GLY A 96 15.71 -10.27 2.65
CA GLY A 96 16.34 -11.54 2.32
C GLY A 96 15.71 -12.31 1.18
N GLU A 97 14.49 -11.94 0.76
CA GLU A 97 13.74 -12.69 -0.25
C GLU A 97 14.40 -12.65 -1.62
N GLY A 98 14.91 -11.47 -2.03
CA GLY A 98 15.57 -11.32 -3.30
C GLY A 98 16.87 -12.08 -3.42
N GLU A 99 17.53 -12.37 -2.30
CA GLU A 99 18.82 -13.05 -2.26
C GLU A 99 18.68 -14.56 -2.45
N LEU A 100 17.48 -15.09 -2.23
CA LEU A 100 17.21 -16.53 -2.35
C LEU A 100 16.88 -16.96 -3.77
N GLN A 101 16.71 -16.02 -4.66
CA GLN A 101 16.41 -16.26 -6.06
C GLN A 101 17.70 -16.20 -6.88
#